data_ef4c12307c582700d65e7010a44c50e8
#
_entry.id   ef4c12307c582700d65e7010a44c50e8
#
_cell.length_a   1.000
_cell.length_b   1.000
_cell.length_c   1.000
_cell.angle_alpha   90.00
_cell.angle_beta   90.00
_cell.angle_gamma   90.00
#
_symmetry.space_group_name_H-M   'P 1'
#
loop_
_entity.id
_entity.type
_entity.pdbx_description
1 polymer ?
#
loop_
_entity_poly.entity_id
_entity_poly.type
_entity_poly.pdbx_seq_one_letter_code
_entity_poly.pdbx_strand_id
1 'polypeptide(L)'
;GTAVSEPVIELSHVSYSYSLSPRERRRWHKRSAVAGKSSKQALWGNDPSSPWALRDVSLTVCRGEFLGLAGHTGSGKSTLVQHLNGLIRPQEGFVRALGLDLSNKKDAAAVKAKVGVVFQYPERQLFAETVTQDVAFGPHNLGLPQDEVDRRVESSLSRVGLDLSTVGDKSPFELSGGQQRRVAFAGVLAMEPEVLVLDEPMAGLDPAARRDFLELIDRLHRDGLTVVMVSHSMDDLANCCDRIVVMNEGAVFAEGTPAQVFAHADELKSIGLGVPAAQRMALALAEAGV
;
A
#
# COMPACT_ATOMS: atom_id res chain seq x y z
N GLY A 1 19.76 -8.59 -21.20
CA GLY A 1 19.56 -9.26 -19.93
C GLY A 1 18.65 -8.39 -19.08
N THR A 2 17.43 -8.81 -18.84
CA THR A 2 16.54 -8.21 -17.85
C THR A 2 17.17 -8.40 -16.48
N ALA A 3 17.67 -7.33 -15.90
CA ALA A 3 18.10 -7.36 -14.51
C ALA A 3 16.88 -7.81 -13.67
N VAL A 4 17.01 -8.96 -13.02
CA VAL A 4 16.03 -9.42 -12.06
C VAL A 4 16.04 -8.40 -10.94
N SER A 5 14.98 -7.61 -10.81
CA SER A 5 14.89 -6.61 -9.76
C SER A 5 14.83 -7.30 -8.40
N GLU A 6 15.62 -6.78 -7.46
CA GLU A 6 15.74 -7.34 -6.11
C GLU A 6 14.40 -7.26 -5.35
N PRO A 7 13.88 -8.38 -4.80
CA PRO A 7 12.72 -8.33 -3.93
C PRO A 7 13.00 -7.53 -2.66
N VAL A 8 12.18 -6.52 -2.36
CA VAL A 8 12.26 -5.76 -1.12
C VAL A 8 11.22 -6.19 -0.09
N ILE A 9 10.05 -6.65 -0.54
CA ILE A 9 9.03 -7.27 0.31
C ILE A 9 8.55 -8.54 -0.36
N GLU A 10 8.44 -9.61 0.41
CA GLU A 10 7.99 -10.91 -0.05
C GLU A 10 7.00 -11.52 0.94
N LEU A 11 5.80 -11.81 0.47
CA LEU A 11 4.81 -12.62 1.18
C LEU A 11 4.76 -13.99 0.53
N SER A 12 4.79 -15.04 1.32
CA SER A 12 4.69 -16.42 0.84
C SER A 12 3.61 -17.16 1.60
N HIS A 13 2.56 -17.52 0.90
CA HIS A 13 1.42 -18.31 1.41
C HIS A 13 0.85 -17.76 2.72
N VAL A 14 0.68 -16.45 2.79
CA VAL A 14 0.21 -15.75 4.00
C VAL A 14 -1.29 -15.93 4.15
N SER A 15 -1.70 -16.39 5.33
CA SER A 15 -3.09 -16.44 5.74
C SER A 15 -3.26 -15.80 7.11
N TYR A 16 -4.35 -15.08 7.30
CA TYR A 16 -4.65 -14.38 8.54
C TYR A 16 -6.15 -14.29 8.80
N SER A 17 -6.55 -14.55 10.04
CA SER A 17 -7.92 -14.39 10.50
C SER A 17 -7.94 -13.64 11.84
N TYR A 18 -8.81 -12.64 11.93
CA TYR A 18 -9.02 -11.90 13.19
C TYR A 18 -9.81 -12.70 14.23
N SER A 19 -10.62 -13.66 13.79
CA SER A 19 -11.59 -14.37 14.64
C SER A 19 -11.18 -15.77 15.05
N LEU A 20 -10.32 -16.45 14.28
CA LEU A 20 -9.96 -17.83 14.54
C LEU A 20 -8.78 -17.98 15.51
N SER A 21 -9.00 -18.72 16.59
CA SER A 21 -7.91 -19.19 17.47
C SER A 21 -7.03 -20.22 16.75
N PRO A 22 -5.80 -20.49 17.26
CA PRO A 22 -4.91 -21.51 16.67
C PRO A 22 -5.52 -22.92 16.57
N ARG A 23 -6.40 -23.27 17.53
CA ARG A 23 -7.11 -24.56 17.52
C ARG A 23 -8.17 -24.61 16.43
N GLU A 24 -8.90 -23.53 16.25
CA GLU A 24 -9.95 -23.41 15.22
C GLU A 24 -9.36 -23.39 13.82
N ARG A 25 -8.22 -22.70 13.58
CA ARG A 25 -7.53 -22.76 12.30
C ARG A 25 -7.14 -24.19 11.92
N ARG A 26 -6.58 -24.98 12.87
CA ARG A 26 -6.25 -26.39 12.63
C ARG A 26 -7.46 -27.24 12.34
N ARG A 27 -8.58 -27.02 13.05
CA ARG A 27 -9.85 -27.74 12.78
C ARG A 27 -10.40 -27.38 11.41
N TRP A 28 -10.30 -26.10 11.03
CA TRP A 28 -10.78 -25.63 9.73
C TRP A 28 -10.04 -26.33 8.58
N HIS A 29 -8.71 -26.39 8.64
CA HIS A 29 -7.91 -27.11 7.64
C HIS A 29 -8.21 -28.60 7.57
N LYS A 30 -8.39 -29.27 8.71
CA LYS A 30 -8.77 -30.67 8.73
C LYS A 30 -10.11 -30.94 8.07
N ARG A 31 -11.12 -30.10 8.32
CA ARG A 31 -12.44 -30.23 7.70
C ARG A 31 -12.38 -30.03 6.19
N SER A 32 -11.61 -29.04 5.76
CA SER A 32 -11.44 -28.74 4.34
C SER A 32 -10.71 -29.86 3.59
N ALA A 33 -9.70 -30.48 4.21
CA ALA A 33 -8.99 -31.63 3.65
C ALA A 33 -9.86 -32.88 3.50
N VAL A 34 -10.76 -33.13 4.47
CA VAL A 34 -11.69 -34.28 4.45
C VAL A 34 -12.77 -34.13 3.39
N ALA A 35 -13.14 -32.89 3.03
CA ALA A 35 -14.16 -32.62 2.02
C ALA A 35 -13.73 -32.94 0.57
N GLY A 36 -12.55 -33.51 0.35
CA GLY A 36 -12.10 -34.05 -0.93
C GLY A 36 -11.93 -33.04 -2.06
N LYS A 37 -11.84 -31.76 -1.73
CA LYS A 37 -11.67 -30.69 -2.71
C LYS A 37 -10.19 -30.54 -3.06
N SER A 38 -9.84 -31.01 -4.23
CA SER A 38 -8.44 -31.18 -4.69
C SER A 38 -7.71 -29.90 -5.14
N SER A 39 -8.34 -28.72 -5.07
CA SER A 39 -7.68 -27.46 -5.39
C SER A 39 -7.63 -26.52 -4.19
N LYS A 40 -6.56 -25.78 -4.04
CA LYS A 40 -6.43 -24.74 -3.01
C LYS A 40 -7.58 -23.72 -3.06
N GLN A 41 -8.08 -23.40 -4.25
CA GLN A 41 -9.24 -22.54 -4.45
C GLN A 41 -10.53 -23.12 -3.87
N ALA A 42 -10.69 -24.45 -3.95
CA ALA A 42 -11.86 -25.14 -3.40
C ALA A 42 -11.80 -25.27 -1.86
N LEU A 43 -10.61 -25.25 -1.27
CA LEU A 43 -10.42 -25.26 0.19
C LEU A 43 -10.91 -23.98 0.86
N TRP A 44 -10.82 -22.85 0.15
CA TRP A 44 -11.13 -21.55 0.71
C TRP A 44 -12.56 -21.08 0.39
N GLY A 45 -13.19 -21.62 -0.65
CA GLY A 45 -14.57 -21.30 -1.10
C GLY A 45 -14.81 -19.79 -1.33
N ASN A 46 -15.73 -19.44 -2.20
CA ASN A 46 -16.28 -18.09 -2.28
C ASN A 46 -17.39 -17.94 -1.21
N ASP A 47 -17.04 -18.15 0.05
CA ASP A 47 -18.00 -18.05 1.14
C ASP A 47 -17.87 -16.66 1.78
N PRO A 48 -18.90 -15.81 1.67
CA PRO A 48 -18.92 -14.49 2.31
C PRO A 48 -18.80 -14.58 3.84
N SER A 49 -19.08 -15.75 4.42
CA SER A 49 -18.91 -16.03 5.85
C SER A 49 -17.50 -16.53 6.20
N SER A 50 -16.56 -16.56 5.24
CA SER A 50 -15.20 -17.00 5.49
C SER A 50 -14.55 -16.17 6.60
N PRO A 51 -14.00 -16.81 7.64
CA PRO A 51 -13.37 -16.10 8.74
C PRO A 51 -11.99 -15.58 8.40
N TRP A 52 -11.52 -15.78 7.17
CA TRP A 52 -10.18 -15.41 6.72
C TRP A 52 -10.15 -14.01 6.10
N ALA A 53 -9.35 -13.13 6.67
CA ALA A 53 -9.06 -11.82 6.10
C ALA A 53 -8.05 -11.91 4.94
N LEU A 54 -7.06 -12.81 5.04
CA LEU A 54 -6.14 -13.18 3.97
C LEU A 54 -6.11 -14.70 3.82
N ARG A 55 -6.09 -15.17 2.58
CA ARG A 55 -6.14 -16.59 2.23
C ARG A 55 -5.05 -16.94 1.22
N ASP A 56 -3.98 -17.59 1.69
CA ASP A 56 -2.87 -18.10 0.86
C ASP A 56 -2.32 -17.03 -0.11
N VAL A 57 -2.04 -15.84 0.42
CA VAL A 57 -1.55 -14.71 -0.37
C VAL A 57 -0.04 -14.81 -0.56
N SER A 58 0.39 -14.83 -1.81
CA SER A 58 1.79 -14.72 -2.21
C SER A 58 1.96 -13.47 -3.07
N LEU A 59 2.90 -12.61 -2.70
CA LEU A 59 3.13 -11.32 -3.33
C LEU A 59 4.59 -10.92 -3.15
N THR A 60 5.19 -10.39 -4.20
CA THR A 60 6.53 -9.83 -4.16
C THR A 60 6.50 -8.39 -4.62
N VAL A 61 7.15 -7.51 -3.88
CA VAL A 61 7.41 -6.11 -4.27
C VAL A 61 8.89 -5.98 -4.55
N CYS A 62 9.24 -5.49 -5.73
CA CYS A 62 10.62 -5.33 -6.16
C CYS A 62 11.12 -3.89 -5.94
N ARG A 63 12.43 -3.76 -5.73
CA ARG A 63 13.08 -2.45 -5.54
C ARG A 63 12.83 -1.54 -6.75
N GLY A 64 12.41 -0.31 -6.49
CA GLY A 64 12.10 0.67 -7.52
C GLY A 64 10.79 0.46 -8.26
N GLU A 65 9.99 -0.54 -7.87
CA GLU A 65 8.70 -0.81 -8.47
C GLU A 65 7.62 0.18 -7.98
N PHE A 66 6.66 0.49 -8.83
CA PHE A 66 5.42 1.12 -8.45
C PHE A 66 4.31 0.08 -8.56
N LEU A 67 3.96 -0.53 -7.43
CA LEU A 67 2.92 -1.56 -7.34
C LEU A 67 1.58 -0.95 -6.97
N GLY A 68 0.55 -1.22 -7.76
CA GLY A 68 -0.84 -0.94 -7.40
C GLY A 68 -1.48 -2.13 -6.71
N LEU A 69 -2.17 -1.88 -5.61
CA LEU A 69 -2.98 -2.86 -4.90
C LEU A 69 -4.43 -2.45 -4.98
N ALA A 70 -5.20 -3.17 -5.78
CA ALA A 70 -6.60 -2.88 -6.06
C ALA A 70 -7.54 -3.84 -5.31
N GLY A 71 -8.74 -3.38 -5.08
CA GLY A 71 -9.83 -4.16 -4.48
C GLY A 71 -10.86 -3.24 -3.84
N HIS A 72 -12.08 -3.72 -3.71
CA HIS A 72 -13.12 -3.00 -2.98
C HIS A 72 -12.97 -3.17 -1.46
N THR A 73 -13.77 -2.46 -0.68
CA THR A 73 -13.82 -2.59 0.78
C THR A 73 -14.08 -4.05 1.19
N GLY A 74 -13.30 -4.55 2.14
CA GLY A 74 -13.42 -5.95 2.61
C GLY A 74 -12.69 -6.99 1.74
N SER A 75 -11.93 -6.56 0.73
CA SER A 75 -11.14 -7.48 -0.13
C SER A 75 -9.86 -8.02 0.52
N GLY A 76 -9.46 -7.51 1.68
CA GLY A 76 -8.24 -7.88 2.37
C GLY A 76 -7.08 -6.89 2.22
N LYS A 77 -7.25 -5.79 1.49
CA LYS A 77 -6.20 -4.79 1.26
C LYS A 77 -5.64 -4.22 2.56
N SER A 78 -6.51 -3.83 3.48
CA SER A 78 -6.11 -3.24 4.76
C SER A 78 -5.28 -4.20 5.61
N THR A 79 -5.69 -5.46 5.69
CA THR A 79 -4.94 -6.51 6.39
C THR A 79 -3.60 -6.78 5.72
N LEU A 80 -3.57 -6.78 4.39
CA LEU A 80 -2.34 -6.94 3.62
C LEU A 80 -1.35 -5.80 3.89
N VAL A 81 -1.80 -4.55 3.89
CA VAL A 81 -0.97 -3.39 4.21
C VAL A 81 -0.32 -3.51 5.59
N GLN A 82 -1.05 -3.98 6.59
CA GLN A 82 -0.53 -4.18 7.94
C GLN A 82 0.53 -5.29 8.03
N HIS A 83 0.54 -6.22 7.08
CA HIS A 83 1.61 -7.21 6.95
C HIS A 83 2.86 -6.64 6.26
N LEU A 84 2.70 -5.68 5.34
CA LEU A 84 3.82 -5.08 4.63
C LEU A 84 4.76 -4.28 5.55
N ASN A 85 4.23 -3.64 6.58
CA ASN A 85 5.01 -2.84 7.53
C ASN A 85 5.32 -3.55 8.85
N GLY A 86 4.96 -4.82 8.99
CA GLY A 86 5.20 -5.60 10.20
C GLY A 86 4.27 -5.27 11.38
N LEU A 87 3.19 -4.52 11.16
CA LEU A 87 2.21 -4.21 12.21
C LEU A 87 1.45 -5.46 12.66
N ILE A 88 1.13 -6.34 11.72
CA ILE A 88 0.54 -7.67 11.97
C ILE A 88 1.51 -8.75 11.49
N ARG A 89 1.62 -9.83 12.23
CA ARG A 89 2.39 -11.00 11.84
C ARG A 89 1.49 -12.05 11.19
N PRO A 90 1.98 -12.75 10.15
CA PRO A 90 1.22 -13.82 9.54
C PRO A 90 0.98 -14.96 10.53
N GLN A 91 -0.20 -15.56 10.48
CA GLN A 91 -0.53 -16.76 11.24
C GLN A 91 -0.10 -18.02 10.49
N GLU A 92 -0.03 -17.92 9.17
CA GLU A 92 0.47 -18.94 8.26
C GLU A 92 1.31 -18.28 7.18
N GLY A 93 2.28 -19.01 6.65
CA GLY A 93 3.24 -18.49 5.71
C GLY A 93 4.29 -17.58 6.37
N PHE A 94 4.98 -16.80 5.55
CA PHE A 94 5.98 -15.87 6.06
C PHE A 94 5.96 -14.53 5.30
N VAL A 95 6.47 -13.49 5.94
CA VAL A 95 6.71 -12.18 5.35
C VAL A 95 8.17 -11.81 5.60
N ARG A 96 8.87 -11.45 4.53
CA ARG A 96 10.22 -10.87 4.58
C ARG A 96 10.18 -9.48 3.97
N ALA A 97 10.84 -8.54 4.61
CA ALA A 97 11.01 -7.20 4.10
C ALA A 97 12.44 -6.74 4.35
N LEU A 98 13.08 -6.23 3.29
CA LEU A 98 14.46 -5.71 3.35
C LEU A 98 15.46 -6.74 3.94
N GLY A 99 15.28 -8.02 3.60
CA GLY A 99 16.10 -9.13 4.10
C GLY A 99 15.80 -9.57 5.53
N LEU A 100 14.79 -9.00 6.19
CA LEU A 100 14.40 -9.28 7.56
C LEU A 100 13.13 -10.12 7.62
N ASP A 101 13.06 -11.04 8.58
CA ASP A 101 11.88 -11.88 8.84
C ASP A 101 10.95 -11.18 9.84
N LEU A 102 9.72 -10.87 9.39
CA LEU A 102 8.74 -10.15 10.20
C LEU A 102 8.08 -11.01 11.30
N SER A 103 8.38 -12.31 11.38
CA SER A 103 7.99 -13.13 12.52
C SER A 103 8.81 -12.81 13.78
N ASN A 104 10.01 -12.25 13.61
CA ASN A 104 10.88 -11.80 14.70
C ASN A 104 10.51 -10.35 15.11
N LYS A 105 10.28 -10.14 16.42
CA LYS A 105 9.91 -8.81 16.95
C LYS A 105 10.93 -7.71 16.68
N LYS A 106 12.22 -8.02 16.79
CA LYS A 106 13.29 -7.05 16.54
C LYS A 106 13.34 -6.66 15.07
N ASP A 107 13.21 -7.64 14.18
CA ASP A 107 13.21 -7.41 12.74
C ASP A 107 11.96 -6.63 12.30
N ALA A 108 10.80 -6.96 12.86
CA ALA A 108 9.56 -6.22 12.60
C ALA A 108 9.67 -4.74 13.01
N ALA A 109 10.31 -4.44 14.14
CA ALA A 109 10.54 -3.07 14.59
C ALA A 109 11.50 -2.31 13.64
N ALA A 110 12.56 -2.96 13.17
CA ALA A 110 13.49 -2.40 12.20
C ALA A 110 12.81 -2.11 10.85
N VAL A 111 11.92 -2.99 10.41
CA VAL A 111 11.15 -2.82 9.17
C VAL A 111 10.18 -1.65 9.26
N LYS A 112 9.53 -1.42 10.40
CA LYS A 112 8.61 -0.28 10.60
C LYS A 112 9.25 1.06 10.33
N ALA A 113 10.54 1.22 10.61
CA ALA A 113 11.27 2.45 10.32
C ALA A 113 11.57 2.62 8.82
N LYS A 114 11.65 1.53 8.06
CA LYS A 114 12.06 1.51 6.66
C LYS A 114 10.91 1.35 5.66
N VAL A 115 9.78 0.85 6.11
CA VAL A 115 8.53 0.77 5.34
C VAL A 115 7.58 1.82 5.89
N GLY A 116 7.52 2.97 5.24
CA GLY A 116 6.62 4.05 5.61
C GLY A 116 5.21 3.77 5.12
N VAL A 117 4.22 4.03 5.95
CA VAL A 117 2.80 3.93 5.58
C VAL A 117 2.13 5.28 5.74
N VAL A 118 1.52 5.76 4.67
CA VAL A 118 0.63 6.92 4.69
C VAL A 118 -0.81 6.41 4.62
N PHE A 119 -1.53 6.55 5.73
CA PHE A 119 -2.92 6.12 5.83
C PHE A 119 -3.87 7.12 5.16
N GLN A 120 -5.09 6.67 4.91
CA GLN A 120 -6.16 7.52 4.38
C GLN A 120 -6.39 8.74 5.29
N TYR A 121 -6.55 9.93 4.70
CA TYR A 121 -6.65 11.21 5.42
C TYR A 121 -5.49 11.46 6.40
N PRO A 122 -4.23 11.44 5.92
CA PRO A 122 -3.07 11.51 6.79
C PRO A 122 -3.00 12.83 7.59
N GLU A 123 -3.61 13.91 7.12
CA GLU A 123 -3.71 15.20 7.80
C GLU A 123 -4.45 15.15 9.12
N ARG A 124 -5.29 14.14 9.34
CA ARG A 124 -6.00 13.94 10.61
C ARG A 124 -5.08 13.49 11.76
N GLN A 125 -3.86 13.08 11.42
CA GLN A 125 -2.86 12.67 12.41
C GLN A 125 -1.92 13.80 12.84
N LEU A 126 -2.04 14.99 12.26
CA LEU A 126 -1.27 16.17 12.66
C LEU A 126 -1.68 16.60 14.08
N PHE A 127 -0.68 16.83 14.94
CA PHE A 127 -0.94 17.08 16.37
C PHE A 127 -0.03 18.14 16.99
N ALA A 128 1.12 18.47 16.37
CA ALA A 128 2.12 19.37 16.93
C ALA A 128 1.71 20.84 16.78
N GLU A 129 2.36 21.71 17.55
CA GLU A 129 2.12 23.14 17.50
C GLU A 129 2.67 23.78 16.24
N THR A 130 3.74 23.24 15.68
CA THR A 130 4.37 23.73 14.44
C THR A 130 4.55 22.61 13.43
N VAL A 131 4.63 22.98 12.16
CA VAL A 131 4.96 22.06 11.06
C VAL A 131 6.32 21.37 11.31
N THR A 132 7.32 22.15 11.72
CA THR A 132 8.64 21.62 12.03
C THR A 132 8.58 20.52 13.11
N GLN A 133 7.84 20.74 14.20
CA GLN A 133 7.70 19.76 15.26
C GLN A 133 6.98 18.50 14.80
N ASP A 134 5.94 18.63 13.98
CA ASP A 134 5.21 17.49 13.44
C ASP A 134 6.10 16.59 12.56
N VAL A 135 6.83 17.21 11.63
CA VAL A 135 7.73 16.48 10.73
C VAL A 135 8.94 15.91 11.48
N ALA A 136 9.43 16.58 12.50
CA ALA A 136 10.56 16.14 13.32
C ALA A 136 10.22 14.98 14.28
N PHE A 137 8.96 14.72 14.53
CA PHE A 137 8.52 13.76 15.55
C PHE A 137 9.11 12.36 15.35
N GLY A 138 9.00 11.81 14.13
CA GLY A 138 9.54 10.50 13.79
C GLY A 138 11.06 10.42 13.95
N PRO A 139 11.85 11.32 13.33
CA PRO A 139 13.29 11.38 13.50
C PRO A 139 13.75 11.53 14.96
N HIS A 140 13.05 12.34 15.76
CA HIS A 140 13.32 12.43 17.20
C HIS A 140 13.13 11.10 17.92
N ASN A 141 12.07 10.38 17.60
CA ASN A 141 11.79 9.07 18.20
C ASN A 141 12.82 8.01 17.82
N LEU A 142 13.53 8.18 16.71
CA LEU A 142 14.66 7.33 16.34
C LEU A 142 15.92 7.64 17.14
N GLY A 143 15.92 8.68 17.96
CA GLY A 143 17.10 9.11 18.72
C GLY A 143 18.20 9.75 17.89
N LEU A 144 17.86 10.30 16.73
CA LEU A 144 18.83 10.97 15.86
C LEU A 144 19.34 12.28 16.47
N PRO A 145 20.61 12.68 16.19
CA PRO A 145 21.12 13.99 16.57
C PRO A 145 20.28 15.12 15.97
N GLN A 146 20.24 16.27 16.65
CA GLN A 146 19.40 17.40 16.25
C GLN A 146 19.73 17.93 14.84
N ASP A 147 20.99 17.97 14.46
CA ASP A 147 21.42 18.38 13.12
C ASP A 147 20.87 17.45 12.03
N GLU A 148 20.84 16.15 12.27
CA GLU A 148 20.26 15.17 11.37
C GLU A 148 18.73 15.29 11.31
N VAL A 149 18.07 15.54 12.45
CA VAL A 149 16.63 15.83 12.51
C VAL A 149 16.30 17.06 11.66
N ASP A 150 17.04 18.14 11.84
CA ASP A 150 16.84 19.40 11.10
C ASP A 150 17.01 19.19 9.58
N ARG A 151 18.04 18.45 9.18
CA ARG A 151 18.28 18.09 7.77
C ARG A 151 17.10 17.32 7.18
N ARG A 152 16.58 16.34 7.89
CA ARG A 152 15.45 15.52 7.43
C ARG A 152 14.17 16.31 7.32
N VAL A 153 13.91 17.22 8.26
CA VAL A 153 12.75 18.12 8.21
C VAL A 153 12.79 18.99 6.96
N GLU A 154 13.90 19.65 6.72
CA GLU A 154 14.07 20.52 5.55
C GLU A 154 13.96 19.74 4.23
N SER A 155 14.67 18.61 4.14
CA SER A 155 14.66 17.75 2.95
C SER A 155 13.27 17.19 2.66
N SER A 156 12.57 16.67 3.66
CA SER A 156 11.24 16.06 3.46
C SER A 156 10.18 17.09 3.10
N LEU A 157 10.20 18.28 3.68
CA LEU A 157 9.31 19.38 3.29
C LEU A 157 9.57 19.80 1.85
N SER A 158 10.84 19.95 1.46
CA SER A 158 11.20 20.27 0.09
C SER A 158 10.70 19.21 -0.91
N ARG A 159 10.81 17.93 -0.57
CA ARG A 159 10.34 16.82 -1.41
C ARG A 159 8.83 16.85 -1.65
N VAL A 160 8.05 17.40 -0.74
CA VAL A 160 6.60 17.56 -0.91
C VAL A 160 6.21 18.97 -1.42
N GLY A 161 7.18 19.77 -1.83
CA GLY A 161 6.96 21.09 -2.41
C GLY A 161 6.63 22.18 -1.39
N LEU A 162 7.01 22.02 -0.14
CA LEU A 162 6.86 23.01 0.92
C LEU A 162 8.24 23.61 1.32
N ASP A 163 8.25 24.90 1.61
CA ASP A 163 9.43 25.63 2.05
C ASP A 163 9.42 25.76 3.57
N LEU A 164 10.44 25.19 4.23
CA LEU A 164 10.61 25.27 5.68
C LEU A 164 10.59 26.73 6.18
N SER A 165 11.23 27.65 5.44
CA SER A 165 11.27 29.06 5.83
C SER A 165 9.89 29.73 5.82
N THR A 166 8.98 29.23 5.03
CA THR A 166 7.62 29.77 4.89
C THR A 166 6.63 29.12 5.85
N VAL A 167 6.70 27.79 6.04
CA VAL A 167 5.67 27.04 6.78
C VAL A 167 6.15 26.48 8.09
N GLY A 168 7.46 26.40 8.32
CA GLY A 168 8.05 25.67 9.46
C GLY A 168 7.55 26.09 10.84
N ASP A 169 7.38 27.39 11.05
CA ASP A 169 6.93 27.95 12.33
C ASP A 169 5.41 28.08 12.45
N LYS A 170 4.68 27.79 11.38
CA LYS A 170 3.21 27.82 11.37
C LYS A 170 2.63 26.60 12.07
N SER A 171 1.46 26.77 12.68
CA SER A 171 0.64 25.63 13.06
C SER A 171 0.20 24.88 11.81
N PRO A 172 0.23 23.54 11.81
CA PRO A 172 -0.32 22.77 10.70
C PRO A 172 -1.77 23.14 10.37
N PHE A 173 -2.54 23.52 11.36
CA PHE A 173 -3.96 23.88 11.21
C PHE A 173 -4.21 25.23 10.53
N GLU A 174 -3.19 26.07 10.41
CA GLU A 174 -3.24 27.32 9.64
C GLU A 174 -3.09 27.10 8.13
N LEU A 175 -2.67 25.90 7.73
CA LEU A 175 -2.43 25.55 6.33
C LEU A 175 -3.73 25.12 5.63
N SER A 176 -3.74 25.21 4.30
CA SER A 176 -4.80 24.59 3.49
C SER A 176 -4.83 23.07 3.69
N GLY A 177 -5.97 22.43 3.37
CA GLY A 177 -6.10 20.98 3.47
C GLY A 177 -5.04 20.21 2.65
N GLY A 178 -4.74 20.67 1.45
CA GLY A 178 -3.70 20.08 0.61
C GLY A 178 -2.30 20.24 1.19
N GLN A 179 -1.99 21.39 1.76
CA GLN A 179 -0.73 21.63 2.46
C GLN A 179 -0.61 20.78 3.73
N GLN A 180 -1.69 20.65 4.51
CA GLN A 180 -1.73 19.77 5.68
C GLN A 180 -1.41 18.33 5.30
N ARG A 181 -2.00 17.82 4.21
CA ARG A 181 -1.71 16.47 3.71
C ARG A 181 -0.24 16.34 3.31
N ARG A 182 0.34 17.34 2.67
CA ARG A 182 1.77 17.37 2.33
C ARG A 182 2.66 17.37 3.57
N VAL A 183 2.29 18.07 4.63
CA VAL A 183 3.01 18.03 5.91
C VAL A 183 2.99 16.61 6.50
N ALA A 184 1.85 15.96 6.53
CA ALA A 184 1.72 14.58 7.00
C ALA A 184 2.58 13.62 6.16
N PHE A 185 2.61 13.82 4.85
CA PHE A 185 3.48 13.08 3.93
C PHE A 185 4.97 13.31 4.25
N ALA A 186 5.35 14.55 4.47
CA ALA A 186 6.73 14.91 4.85
C ALA A 186 7.16 14.22 6.15
N GLY A 187 6.27 14.08 7.11
CA GLY A 187 6.53 13.36 8.36
C GLY A 187 6.92 11.90 8.14
N VAL A 188 6.28 11.23 7.19
CA VAL A 188 6.64 9.86 6.81
C VAL A 188 7.96 9.84 6.04
N LEU A 189 8.16 10.74 5.10
CA LEU A 189 9.41 10.85 4.32
C LEU A 189 10.63 11.21 5.18
N ALA A 190 10.43 11.92 6.28
CA ALA A 190 11.50 12.28 7.22
C ALA A 190 12.10 11.05 7.92
N MET A 191 11.40 9.94 7.95
CA MET A 191 11.93 8.64 8.40
C MET A 191 12.89 8.01 7.39
N GLU A 192 12.99 8.57 6.18
CA GLU A 192 13.75 8.06 5.05
C GLU A 192 13.42 6.59 4.74
N PRO A 193 12.15 6.27 4.46
CA PRO A 193 11.75 4.91 4.14
C PRO A 193 12.35 4.45 2.81
N GLU A 194 12.62 3.16 2.70
CA GLU A 194 13.01 2.52 1.44
C GLU A 194 11.79 2.12 0.61
N VAL A 195 10.66 1.86 1.28
CA VAL A 195 9.37 1.56 0.67
C VAL A 195 8.30 2.47 1.25
N LEU A 196 7.49 3.06 0.38
CA LEU A 196 6.36 3.90 0.76
C LEU A 196 5.06 3.20 0.38
N VAL A 197 4.25 2.88 1.38
CA VAL A 197 2.90 2.33 1.20
C VAL A 197 1.89 3.45 1.37
N LEU A 198 1.07 3.66 0.35
CA LEU A 198 0.06 4.72 0.32
C LEU A 198 -1.33 4.08 0.33
N ASP A 199 -2.11 4.34 1.38
CA ASP A 199 -3.47 3.81 1.49
C ASP A 199 -4.48 4.89 1.13
N GLU A 200 -5.09 4.77 -0.05
CA GLU A 200 -6.05 5.74 -0.60
C GLU A 200 -5.55 7.20 -0.50
N PRO A 201 -4.38 7.53 -1.07
CA PRO A 201 -3.73 8.82 -0.80
C PRO A 201 -4.46 10.03 -1.37
N MET A 202 -5.33 9.85 -2.36
CA MET A 202 -6.11 10.93 -2.99
C MET A 202 -7.52 11.08 -2.43
N ALA A 203 -7.90 10.30 -1.42
CA ALA A 203 -9.24 10.39 -0.82
C ALA A 203 -9.56 11.81 -0.34
N GLY A 204 -10.72 12.32 -0.72
CA GLY A 204 -11.19 13.65 -0.33
C GLY A 204 -10.57 14.84 -1.08
N LEU A 205 -9.68 14.58 -2.04
CA LEU A 205 -9.10 15.65 -2.88
C LEU A 205 -10.00 15.97 -4.07
N ASP A 206 -10.08 17.26 -4.43
CA ASP A 206 -10.68 17.71 -5.68
C ASP A 206 -9.81 17.28 -6.89
N PRO A 207 -10.34 17.36 -8.15
CA PRO A 207 -9.61 16.89 -9.31
C PRO A 207 -8.25 17.58 -9.54
N ALA A 208 -8.10 18.85 -9.22
CA ALA A 208 -6.85 19.58 -9.38
C ALA A 208 -5.80 19.13 -8.34
N ALA A 209 -6.20 19.08 -7.07
CA ALA A 209 -5.35 18.62 -5.98
C ALA A 209 -4.96 17.14 -6.18
N ARG A 210 -5.86 16.32 -6.70
CA ARG A 210 -5.61 14.93 -7.04
C ARG A 210 -4.50 14.78 -8.08
N ARG A 211 -4.56 15.55 -9.18
CA ARG A 211 -3.50 15.57 -10.21
C ARG A 211 -2.14 15.96 -9.63
N ASP A 212 -2.11 17.02 -8.83
CA ASP A 212 -0.89 17.51 -8.19
C ASP A 212 -0.28 16.46 -7.25
N PHE A 213 -1.12 15.76 -6.51
CA PHE A 213 -0.68 14.70 -5.61
C PHE A 213 -0.15 13.47 -6.36
N LEU A 214 -0.79 13.07 -7.45
CA LEU A 214 -0.30 11.99 -8.32
C LEU A 214 1.05 12.34 -8.94
N GLU A 215 1.25 13.58 -9.36
CA GLU A 215 2.55 14.07 -9.86
C GLU A 215 3.63 14.02 -8.78
N LEU A 216 3.29 14.37 -7.54
CA LEU A 216 4.19 14.26 -6.41
C LEU A 216 4.61 12.80 -6.18
N ILE A 217 3.67 11.88 -6.12
CA ILE A 217 3.92 10.45 -5.92
C ILE A 217 4.79 9.88 -7.06
N ASP A 218 4.47 10.22 -8.30
CA ASP A 218 5.23 9.79 -9.47
C ASP A 218 6.67 10.32 -9.43
N ARG A 219 6.87 11.55 -9.02
CA ARG A 219 8.21 12.12 -8.85
C ARG A 219 9.00 11.41 -7.77
N LEU A 220 8.41 11.10 -6.62
CA LEU A 220 9.06 10.33 -5.55
C LEU A 220 9.49 8.94 -6.05
N HIS A 221 8.66 8.29 -6.84
CA HIS A 221 8.99 7.01 -7.46
C HIS A 221 10.15 7.16 -8.46
N ARG A 222 10.12 8.15 -9.33
CA ARG A 222 11.21 8.42 -10.31
C ARG A 222 12.54 8.73 -9.62
N ASP A 223 12.51 9.31 -8.43
CA ASP A 223 13.69 9.57 -7.60
C ASP A 223 14.24 8.30 -6.91
N GLY A 224 13.63 7.14 -7.17
CA GLY A 224 14.14 5.84 -6.74
C GLY A 224 13.36 5.17 -5.60
N LEU A 225 12.31 5.81 -5.08
CA LEU A 225 11.50 5.23 -4.01
C LEU A 225 10.62 4.08 -4.55
N THR A 226 10.63 2.95 -3.85
CA THR A 226 9.68 1.87 -4.09
C THR A 226 8.32 2.25 -3.51
N VAL A 227 7.26 2.17 -4.31
CA VAL A 227 5.93 2.63 -3.93
C VAL A 227 4.92 1.49 -4.09
N VAL A 228 4.08 1.33 -3.06
CA VAL A 228 2.88 0.49 -3.11
C VAL A 228 1.68 1.41 -2.89
N MET A 229 0.84 1.56 -3.89
CA MET A 229 -0.35 2.39 -3.82
C MET A 229 -1.60 1.52 -3.75
N VAL A 230 -2.32 1.65 -2.64
CA VAL A 230 -3.59 0.97 -2.41
C VAL A 230 -4.72 1.89 -2.84
N SER A 231 -5.55 1.45 -3.75
CA SER A 231 -6.69 2.23 -4.24
C SER A 231 -7.82 1.34 -4.74
N HIS A 232 -9.05 1.82 -4.63
CA HIS A 232 -10.19 1.26 -5.34
C HIS A 232 -10.41 1.91 -6.72
N SER A 233 -9.68 2.98 -7.02
CA SER A 233 -9.74 3.68 -8.31
C SER A 233 -8.78 3.04 -9.32
N MET A 234 -9.32 2.31 -10.27
CA MET A 234 -8.54 1.69 -11.33
C MET A 234 -7.90 2.72 -12.26
N ASP A 235 -8.51 3.90 -12.42
CA ASP A 235 -7.95 5.00 -13.21
C ASP A 235 -6.63 5.50 -12.61
N ASP A 236 -6.57 5.69 -11.31
CA ASP A 236 -5.35 6.12 -10.62
C ASP A 236 -4.24 5.09 -10.77
N LEU A 237 -4.55 3.82 -10.54
CA LEU A 237 -3.59 2.72 -10.66
C LEU A 237 -3.08 2.55 -12.10
N ALA A 238 -3.96 2.71 -13.08
CA ALA A 238 -3.59 2.61 -14.49
C ALA A 238 -2.56 3.64 -14.92
N ASN A 239 -2.64 4.85 -14.37
CA ASN A 239 -1.78 5.96 -14.75
C ASN A 239 -0.39 5.93 -14.11
N CYS A 240 -0.23 5.23 -12.98
CA CYS A 240 0.97 5.32 -12.14
C CYS A 240 1.73 4.01 -12.00
N CYS A 241 1.04 2.87 -12.04
CA CYS A 241 1.62 1.59 -11.63
C CYS A 241 2.29 0.84 -12.75
N ASP A 242 3.44 0.23 -12.44
CA ASP A 242 4.12 -0.72 -13.33
C ASP A 242 3.39 -2.07 -13.38
N ARG A 243 2.83 -2.45 -12.23
CA ARG A 243 2.11 -3.71 -12.01
C ARG A 243 0.96 -3.48 -11.05
N ILE A 244 -0.13 -4.22 -11.25
CA ILE A 244 -1.31 -4.18 -10.38
C ILE A 244 -1.58 -5.58 -9.85
N VAL A 245 -1.86 -5.67 -8.57
CA VAL A 245 -2.40 -6.86 -7.90
C VAL A 245 -3.81 -6.54 -7.45
N VAL A 246 -4.77 -7.36 -7.86
CA VAL A 246 -6.18 -7.22 -7.51
C VAL A 246 -6.51 -8.21 -6.41
N MET A 247 -7.02 -7.70 -5.30
CA MET A 247 -7.50 -8.49 -4.16
C MET A 247 -9.01 -8.66 -4.22
N ASN A 248 -9.48 -9.85 -3.93
CA ASN A 248 -10.89 -10.13 -3.74
C ASN A 248 -11.06 -11.20 -2.68
N GLU A 249 -11.95 -10.97 -1.72
CA GLU A 249 -12.28 -11.92 -0.64
C GLU A 249 -11.04 -12.51 0.08
N GLY A 250 -10.03 -11.67 0.31
CA GLY A 250 -8.82 -12.05 1.02
C GLY A 250 -7.76 -12.80 0.20
N ALA A 251 -7.97 -12.96 -1.10
CA ALA A 251 -7.05 -13.65 -2.01
C ALA A 251 -6.65 -12.77 -3.19
N VAL A 252 -5.53 -13.11 -3.82
CA VAL A 252 -5.14 -12.49 -5.09
C VAL A 252 -6.06 -13.01 -6.20
N PHE A 253 -6.79 -12.09 -6.82
CA PHE A 253 -7.72 -12.37 -7.91
C PHE A 253 -7.03 -12.30 -9.29
N ALA A 254 -6.22 -11.27 -9.50
CA ALA A 254 -5.48 -11.05 -10.73
C ALA A 254 -4.19 -10.29 -10.43
N GLU A 255 -3.20 -10.46 -11.26
CA GLU A 255 -1.89 -9.82 -11.16
C GLU A 255 -1.27 -9.65 -12.54
N GLY A 256 -0.65 -8.52 -12.79
CA GLY A 256 0.06 -8.24 -14.03
C GLY A 256 0.26 -6.76 -14.29
N THR A 257 0.74 -6.43 -15.47
CA THR A 257 0.76 -5.05 -15.97
C THR A 257 -0.66 -4.48 -16.01
N PRO A 258 -0.86 -3.16 -15.98
CA PRO A 258 -2.18 -2.57 -16.13
C PRO A 258 -2.94 -3.13 -17.35
N ALA A 259 -2.29 -3.25 -18.51
CA ALA A 259 -2.90 -3.81 -19.70
C ALA A 259 -3.36 -5.27 -19.53
N GLN A 260 -2.55 -6.11 -18.88
CA GLN A 260 -2.89 -7.50 -18.60
C GLN A 260 -4.08 -7.63 -17.66
N VAL A 261 -4.11 -6.83 -16.60
CA VAL A 261 -5.20 -6.84 -15.62
C VAL A 261 -6.50 -6.33 -16.24
N PHE A 262 -6.45 -5.24 -17.00
CA PHE A 262 -7.64 -4.63 -17.61
C PHE A 262 -8.18 -5.41 -18.80
N ALA A 263 -7.41 -6.34 -19.36
CA ALA A 263 -7.93 -7.31 -20.34
C ALA A 263 -9.04 -8.21 -19.74
N HIS A 264 -9.09 -8.35 -18.43
CA HIS A 264 -10.13 -9.07 -17.68
C HIS A 264 -11.28 -8.16 -17.20
N ALA A 265 -11.73 -7.24 -18.05
CA ALA A 265 -12.72 -6.22 -17.70
C ALA A 265 -14.03 -6.79 -17.11
N ASP A 266 -14.57 -7.86 -17.70
CA ASP A 266 -15.82 -8.48 -17.24
C ASP A 266 -15.67 -9.12 -15.86
N GLU A 267 -14.55 -9.79 -15.62
CA GLU A 267 -14.24 -10.41 -14.33
C GLU A 267 -14.03 -9.34 -13.25
N LEU A 268 -13.34 -8.24 -13.56
CA LEU A 268 -13.18 -7.11 -12.65
C LEU A 268 -14.52 -6.47 -12.30
N LYS A 269 -15.37 -6.28 -13.28
CA LYS A 269 -16.74 -5.77 -13.08
C LYS A 269 -17.56 -6.68 -12.18
N SER A 270 -17.42 -8.01 -12.33
CA SER A 270 -18.13 -8.99 -11.52
C SER A 270 -17.79 -8.90 -10.03
N ILE A 271 -16.62 -8.41 -9.67
CA ILE A 271 -16.17 -8.21 -8.29
C ILE A 271 -16.26 -6.74 -7.84
N GLY A 272 -16.98 -5.90 -8.57
CA GLY A 272 -17.26 -4.51 -8.20
C GLY A 272 -16.16 -3.50 -8.58
N LEU A 273 -15.21 -3.88 -9.45
CA LEU A 273 -14.16 -3.00 -9.93
C LEU A 273 -14.42 -2.58 -11.38
N GLY A 274 -14.31 -1.28 -11.63
CA GLY A 274 -14.38 -0.71 -12.98
C GLY A 274 -13.07 -0.86 -13.75
N VAL A 275 -13.14 -0.74 -15.06
CA VAL A 275 -11.98 -0.60 -15.94
C VAL A 275 -11.78 0.89 -16.24
N PRO A 276 -10.54 1.41 -16.39
CA PRO A 276 -10.31 2.79 -16.75
C PRO A 276 -11.09 3.23 -17.98
N ALA A 277 -11.53 4.48 -18.00
CA ALA A 277 -12.38 5.02 -19.08
C ALA A 277 -11.74 4.88 -20.47
N ALA A 278 -10.43 5.13 -20.57
CA ALA A 278 -9.68 4.94 -21.82
C ALA A 278 -9.69 3.48 -22.29
N GLN A 279 -9.54 2.54 -21.37
CA GLN A 279 -9.57 1.10 -21.67
C GLN A 279 -10.98 0.65 -22.08
N ARG A 280 -12.03 1.14 -21.42
CA ARG A 280 -13.43 0.88 -21.81
C ARG A 280 -13.71 1.36 -23.23
N MET A 281 -13.19 2.54 -23.59
CA MET A 281 -13.33 3.11 -24.92
C MET A 281 -12.60 2.24 -25.97
N ALA A 282 -11.39 1.80 -25.68
CA ALA A 282 -10.62 0.92 -26.56
C ALA A 282 -11.31 -0.42 -26.78
N LEU A 283 -11.89 -1.02 -25.73
CA LEU A 283 -12.66 -2.26 -25.82
C LEU A 283 -13.92 -2.08 -26.65
N ALA A 284 -14.67 -0.99 -26.42
CA ALA A 284 -15.88 -0.68 -27.19
C ALA A 284 -15.59 -0.46 -28.69
N LEU A 285 -14.48 0.20 -29.03
CA LEU A 285 -14.05 0.37 -30.41
C LEU A 285 -13.64 -0.96 -31.07
N ALA A 286 -12.95 -1.81 -30.36
CA ALA A 286 -12.58 -3.14 -30.83
C ALA A 286 -13.80 -4.02 -31.09
N GLU A 287 -14.81 -3.98 -30.21
CA GLU A 287 -16.11 -4.68 -30.42
C GLU A 287 -16.89 -4.13 -31.61
N ALA A 288 -16.78 -2.84 -31.87
CA ALA A 288 -17.40 -2.18 -33.02
C ALA A 288 -16.65 -2.38 -34.35
N GLY A 289 -15.49 -3.04 -34.33
CA GLY A 289 -14.69 -3.35 -35.50
C GLY A 289 -13.91 -2.15 -36.07
N VAL A 290 -13.62 -1.15 -35.24
CA VAL A 290 -12.85 0.04 -35.62
C VAL A 290 -11.40 -0.06 -35.14
#